data_475de5f25cc66a52268fda6a44cd1fe0
#
_entry.id   475de5f25cc66a52268fda6a44cd1fe0
#
_cell.length_a   1.000
_cell.length_b   1.000
_cell.length_c   1.000
_cell.angle_alpha   90.00
_cell.angle_beta   90.00
_cell.angle_gamma   90.00
#
_symmetry.space_group_name_H-M   'P 1'
#
loop_
_entity.id
_entity.type
_entity.pdbx_description
1 polymer ?
#
loop_
_entity_poly.entity_id
_entity_poly.type
_entity_poly.pdbx_seq_one_letter_code
_entity_poly.pdbx_strand_id
1 'polypeptide(L)'
;MRFSYLGVTLGRDNNITTGKVYKHVIEKERRGDYLGRTVQIVPHLTDAIQEWIERVARTPADDTNEEPDVCVIELGGTLGDIESAPFVEALRQLRRRAGKDNFVQIVCLITARPFGSNSDSF
;
A
#
# COMPACT_ATOMS: atom_id res chain seq x y z
N MET A 1 -11.20 -13.31 5.34
CA MET A 1 -10.47 -13.66 6.57
C MET A 1 -11.02 -12.80 7.69
N ARG A 2 -11.52 -13.38 8.76
CA ARG A 2 -12.09 -12.65 9.90
C ARG A 2 -11.05 -12.58 11.01
N PHE A 3 -10.70 -11.37 11.44
CA PHE A 3 -9.87 -11.17 12.62
C PHE A 3 -10.79 -11.12 13.84
N SER A 4 -10.90 -12.22 14.56
CA SER A 4 -11.84 -12.38 15.69
C SER A 4 -11.60 -11.41 16.85
N TYR A 5 -10.37 -10.87 16.96
CA TYR A 5 -10.02 -9.93 18.03
C TYR A 5 -10.58 -8.51 17.81
N LEU A 6 -10.72 -8.10 16.54
CA LEU A 6 -11.20 -6.76 16.18
C LEU A 6 -12.63 -6.77 15.61
N GLY A 7 -13.25 -7.94 15.44
CA GLY A 7 -14.55 -8.05 14.79
C GLY A 7 -14.57 -7.67 13.30
N VAL A 8 -13.39 -7.54 12.67
CA VAL A 8 -13.24 -7.04 11.31
C VAL A 8 -13.19 -8.18 10.32
N THR A 9 -13.89 -8.05 9.20
CA THR A 9 -13.85 -9.01 8.09
C THR A 9 -13.11 -8.40 6.91
N LEU A 10 -11.93 -8.93 6.59
CA LEU A 10 -11.15 -8.49 5.43
C LEU A 10 -11.50 -9.29 4.18
N GLY A 11 -11.82 -8.58 3.12
CA GLY A 11 -12.10 -9.14 1.81
C GLY A 11 -10.86 -9.20 0.91
N ARG A 12 -11.09 -9.57 -0.35
CA ARG A 12 -10.05 -9.67 -1.36
C ARG A 12 -9.38 -8.32 -1.68
N ASP A 13 -10.12 -7.25 -1.57
CA ASP A 13 -9.67 -5.90 -1.91
C ASP A 13 -8.80 -5.26 -0.82
N ASN A 14 -8.82 -5.81 0.40
CA ASN A 14 -7.92 -5.38 1.47
C ASN A 14 -6.46 -5.80 1.25
N ASN A 15 -6.17 -6.56 0.20
CA ASN A 15 -4.82 -6.96 -0.17
C ASN A 15 -4.49 -6.42 -1.56
N ILE A 16 -3.72 -5.34 -1.62
CA ILE A 16 -3.21 -4.74 -2.85
C ILE A 16 -1.87 -5.40 -3.19
N THR A 17 -1.81 -6.08 -4.33
CA THR A 17 -0.56 -6.67 -4.83
C THR A 17 -0.09 -5.96 -6.08
N THR A 18 1.22 -5.99 -6.34
CA THR A 18 1.83 -5.47 -7.56
C THR A 18 1.09 -5.95 -8.81
N GLY A 19 0.85 -7.27 -8.91
CA GLY A 19 0.15 -7.85 -10.06
C GLY A 19 -1.26 -7.31 -10.26
N LYS A 20 -2.02 -7.08 -9.19
CA LYS A 20 -3.37 -6.49 -9.28
C LYS A 20 -3.35 -5.07 -9.80
N VAL A 21 -2.41 -4.25 -9.31
CA VAL A 21 -2.29 -2.84 -9.73
C VAL A 21 -1.84 -2.74 -11.18
N TYR A 22 -0.82 -3.49 -11.57
CA TYR A 22 -0.35 -3.50 -12.96
C TYR A 22 -1.44 -4.00 -13.92
N LYS A 23 -2.14 -5.07 -13.56
CA LYS A 23 -3.27 -5.56 -14.36
C LYS A 23 -4.32 -4.47 -14.57
N HIS A 24 -4.70 -3.77 -13.50
CA HIS A 24 -5.69 -2.69 -13.56
C HIS A 24 -5.26 -1.55 -14.51
N VAL A 25 -4.01 -1.13 -14.41
CA VAL A 25 -3.45 -0.07 -15.27
C VAL A 25 -3.36 -0.52 -16.72
N ILE A 26 -2.92 -1.76 -16.99
CA ILE A 26 -2.86 -2.33 -18.34
C ILE A 26 -4.26 -2.44 -18.96
N GLU A 27 -5.24 -2.86 -18.18
CA GLU A 27 -6.61 -2.94 -18.66
C GLU A 27 -7.19 -1.56 -19.00
N LYS A 28 -6.91 -0.53 -18.20
CA LYS A 28 -7.26 0.86 -18.50
C LYS A 28 -6.60 1.34 -19.80
N GLU A 29 -5.31 1.06 -19.97
CA GLU A 29 -4.58 1.43 -21.20
C GLU A 29 -5.20 0.80 -22.44
N ARG A 30 -5.48 -0.51 -22.39
CA ARG A 30 -6.08 -1.25 -23.50
C ARG A 30 -7.49 -0.78 -23.87
N ARG A 31 -8.23 -0.26 -22.91
CA ARG A 31 -9.53 0.38 -23.17
C ARG A 31 -9.43 1.79 -23.75
N GLY A 32 -8.23 2.38 -23.73
CA GLY A 32 -8.00 3.75 -24.20
C GLY A 32 -8.26 4.83 -23.15
N ASP A 33 -8.39 4.47 -21.87
CA ASP A 33 -8.68 5.41 -20.78
C ASP A 33 -7.61 6.51 -20.62
N TYR A 34 -6.40 6.27 -21.12
CA TYR A 34 -5.30 7.24 -21.09
C TYR A 34 -5.14 8.06 -22.38
N LEU A 35 -6.07 7.93 -23.32
CA LEU A 35 -6.11 8.74 -24.55
C LEU A 35 -4.79 8.73 -25.36
N GLY A 36 -4.13 7.60 -25.44
CA GLY A 36 -2.86 7.43 -26.18
C GLY A 36 -1.62 8.01 -25.48
N ARG A 37 -1.76 8.47 -24.22
CA ARG A 37 -0.61 8.91 -23.44
C ARG A 37 0.24 7.71 -23.03
N THR A 38 1.56 7.91 -22.97
CA THR A 38 2.47 6.92 -22.42
C THR A 38 2.15 6.67 -20.95
N VAL A 39 1.84 5.42 -20.60
CA VAL A 39 1.60 5.02 -19.22
C VAL A 39 2.92 4.98 -18.46
N GLN A 40 2.94 5.57 -17.29
CA GLN A 40 4.11 5.71 -16.43
C GLN A 40 3.78 5.26 -15.01
N ILE A 41 4.80 4.91 -14.23
CA ILE A 41 4.64 4.58 -12.82
C ILE A 41 4.02 5.77 -12.08
N VAL A 42 4.59 6.96 -12.31
CA VAL A 42 4.02 8.21 -11.82
C VAL A 42 3.51 9.00 -13.03
N PRO A 43 2.22 9.37 -13.11
CA PRO A 43 1.20 9.24 -12.04
C PRO A 43 0.34 7.96 -12.10
N HIS A 44 0.32 7.21 -13.20
CA HIS A 44 -0.76 6.26 -13.48
C HIS A 44 -0.83 5.10 -12.47
N LEU A 45 0.32 4.52 -12.10
CA LEU A 45 0.37 3.45 -11.12
C LEU A 45 0.15 3.97 -9.69
N THR A 46 0.79 5.09 -9.36
CA THR A 46 0.64 5.72 -8.04
C THR A 46 -0.78 6.19 -7.79
N ASP A 47 -1.46 6.74 -8.79
CA ASP A 47 -2.86 7.14 -8.68
C ASP A 47 -3.77 5.92 -8.48
N ALA A 48 -3.56 4.85 -9.23
CA ALA A 48 -4.32 3.61 -9.08
C ALA A 48 -4.18 3.00 -7.67
N ILE A 49 -2.98 3.06 -7.09
CA ILE A 49 -2.74 2.61 -5.71
C ILE A 49 -3.50 3.50 -4.71
N GLN A 50 -3.41 4.82 -4.85
CA GLN A 50 -4.11 5.77 -3.97
C GLN A 50 -5.63 5.60 -4.04
N GLU A 51 -6.19 5.53 -5.25
CA GLU A 51 -7.63 5.31 -5.47
C GLU A 51 -8.10 4.00 -4.82
N TRP A 52 -7.29 2.95 -4.91
CA TRP A 52 -7.60 1.66 -4.29
C TRP A 52 -7.62 1.77 -2.77
N ILE A 53 -6.60 2.38 -2.18
CA ILE A 53 -6.51 2.59 -0.73
C ILE A 53 -7.70 3.40 -0.23
N GLU A 54 -8.00 4.53 -0.87
CA GLU A 54 -9.12 5.40 -0.49
C GLU A 54 -10.47 4.69 -0.58
N ARG A 55 -10.67 3.89 -1.62
CA ARG A 55 -11.88 3.08 -1.77
C ARG A 55 -12.02 2.05 -0.65
N VAL A 56 -10.96 1.33 -0.36
CA VAL A 56 -10.96 0.30 0.70
C VAL A 56 -11.10 0.93 2.09
N ALA A 57 -10.48 2.07 2.32
CA ALA A 57 -10.56 2.79 3.59
C ALA A 57 -12.00 3.21 3.95
N ARG A 58 -12.86 3.42 2.95
CA ARG A 58 -14.27 3.78 3.13
C ARG A 58 -15.23 2.58 3.11
N THR A 59 -14.69 1.40 2.82
CA THR A 59 -15.53 0.19 2.75
C THR A 59 -15.75 -0.36 4.16
N PRO A 60 -17.02 -0.53 4.60
CA PRO A 60 -17.32 -1.16 5.88
C PRO A 60 -16.61 -2.50 6.02
N ALA A 61 -16.00 -2.72 7.17
CA ALA A 61 -15.22 -3.92 7.46
C ALA A 61 -15.82 -4.78 8.59
N ASP A 62 -16.94 -4.34 9.13
CA ASP A 62 -17.70 -5.02 10.18
C ASP A 62 -19.20 -5.10 9.84
N ASP A 63 -20.00 -5.58 10.79
CA ASP A 63 -21.43 -5.78 10.59
C ASP A 63 -22.25 -4.47 10.78
N THR A 64 -21.60 -3.32 11.07
CA THR A 64 -22.29 -2.04 11.31
C THR A 64 -22.72 -1.32 10.03
N ASN A 65 -22.10 -1.64 8.89
CA ASN A 65 -22.24 -0.91 7.63
C ASN A 65 -21.82 0.57 7.68
N GLU A 66 -21.06 0.97 8.68
CA GLU A 66 -20.49 2.30 8.79
C GLU A 66 -19.07 2.36 8.19
N GLU A 67 -18.68 3.53 7.71
CA GLU A 67 -17.31 3.73 7.25
C GLU A 67 -16.33 3.63 8.43
N PRO A 68 -15.17 2.97 8.26
CA PRO A 68 -14.17 2.90 9.31
C PRO A 68 -13.60 4.27 9.68
N ASP A 69 -13.41 4.53 10.96
CA ASP A 69 -12.75 5.75 11.44
C ASP A 69 -11.25 5.76 11.16
N VAL A 70 -10.64 4.57 11.10
CA VAL A 70 -9.19 4.39 10.92
C VAL A 70 -8.92 3.27 9.92
N CYS A 71 -8.06 3.56 8.94
CA CYS A 71 -7.51 2.58 8.03
C CYS A 71 -6.03 2.33 8.35
N VAL A 72 -5.70 1.09 8.68
CA VAL A 72 -4.32 0.66 8.92
C VAL A 72 -3.76 0.05 7.64
N ILE A 73 -2.68 0.62 7.14
CA ILE A 73 -2.00 0.19 5.92
C ILE A 73 -0.65 -0.41 6.29
N GLU A 74 -0.45 -1.67 5.94
CA GLU A 74 0.87 -2.31 6.04
C GLU A 74 1.51 -2.33 4.65
N LEU A 75 2.73 -1.82 4.56
CA LEU A 75 3.57 -1.96 3.38
C LEU A 75 4.58 -3.07 3.64
N GLY A 76 4.37 -4.21 3.00
CA GLY A 76 5.27 -5.35 3.08
C GLY A 76 6.56 -5.13 2.28
N GLY A 77 7.63 -5.81 2.69
CA GLY A 77 8.93 -5.76 2.04
C GLY A 77 9.88 -4.72 2.64
N THR A 78 11.09 -4.72 2.09
CA THR A 78 12.16 -3.82 2.54
C THR A 78 12.03 -2.47 1.83
N LEU A 79 12.10 -1.38 2.60
CA LEU A 79 12.21 -0.04 2.02
C LEU A 79 13.50 0.07 1.20
N GLY A 80 13.36 0.51 -0.05
CA GLY A 80 14.47 0.61 -0.99
C GLY A 80 14.47 -0.46 -2.07
N ASP A 81 13.68 -1.52 -1.93
CA ASP A 81 13.48 -2.47 -3.02
C ASP A 81 12.69 -1.80 -4.16
N ILE A 82 13.09 -2.11 -5.39
CA ILE A 82 12.48 -1.50 -6.58
C ILE A 82 10.99 -1.84 -6.69
N GLU A 83 10.57 -3.00 -6.21
CA GLU A 83 9.19 -3.46 -6.24
C GLU A 83 8.28 -2.65 -5.31
N SER A 84 8.81 -2.15 -4.20
CA SER A 84 8.04 -1.35 -3.24
C SER A 84 8.02 0.14 -3.56
N ALA A 85 8.90 0.62 -4.43
CA ALA A 85 9.03 2.03 -4.77
C ALA A 85 7.72 2.72 -5.20
N PRO A 86 6.87 2.13 -6.07
CA PRO A 86 5.59 2.74 -6.45
C PRO A 86 4.62 2.89 -5.28
N PHE A 87 4.63 1.95 -4.35
CA PHE A 87 3.76 1.99 -3.16
C PHE A 87 4.23 3.06 -2.17
N VAL A 88 5.55 3.18 -1.94
CA VAL A 88 6.13 4.23 -1.11
C VAL A 88 5.79 5.61 -1.66
N GLU A 89 5.94 5.80 -2.96
CA GLU A 89 5.61 7.06 -3.63
C GLU A 89 4.11 7.36 -3.56
N ALA A 90 3.25 6.36 -3.78
CA ALA A 90 1.81 6.51 -3.64
C ALA A 90 1.40 6.95 -2.23
N LEU A 91 1.97 6.32 -1.19
CA LEU A 91 1.72 6.70 0.21
C LEU A 91 2.23 8.10 0.54
N ARG A 92 3.39 8.50 -0.01
CA ARG A 92 3.91 9.86 0.13
C ARG A 92 2.95 10.90 -0.45
N GLN A 93 2.39 10.62 -1.62
CA GLN A 93 1.39 11.47 -2.27
C GLN A 93 0.07 11.48 -1.51
N LEU A 94 -0.39 10.31 -1.07
CA LEU A 94 -1.62 10.16 -0.28
C LEU A 94 -1.54 10.96 1.03
N ARG A 95 -0.42 10.90 1.75
CA ARG A 95 -0.17 11.71 2.94
C ARG A 95 -0.34 13.21 2.67
N ARG A 96 0.15 13.66 1.52
CA ARG A 96 0.04 15.06 1.11
C ARG A 96 -1.40 15.48 0.83
N ARG A 97 -2.19 14.59 0.24
CA ARG A 97 -3.62 14.81 -0.06
C ARG A 97 -4.49 14.75 1.19
N ALA A 98 -4.28 13.76 2.05
CA ALA A 98 -5.03 13.58 3.28
C ALA A 98 -4.72 14.65 4.34
N GLY A 99 -3.56 15.28 4.25
CA GLY A 99 -3.08 16.22 5.26
C GLY A 99 -2.33 15.52 6.41
N LYS A 100 -1.40 16.25 7.01
CA LYS A 100 -0.53 15.71 8.06
C LYS A 100 -1.27 15.24 9.32
N ASP A 101 -2.41 15.83 9.60
CA ASP A 101 -3.19 15.52 10.80
C ASP A 101 -4.07 14.26 10.62
N ASN A 102 -4.28 13.84 9.38
CA ASN A 102 -5.07 12.66 9.02
C ASN A 102 -4.21 11.47 8.58
N PHE A 103 -2.89 11.58 8.60
CA PHE A 103 -2.00 10.53 8.14
C PHE A 103 -0.79 10.35 9.06
N VAL A 104 -0.71 9.21 9.71
CA VAL A 104 0.43 8.81 10.55
C VAL A 104 1.24 7.75 9.82
N GLN A 105 2.55 7.93 9.75
CA GLN A 105 3.47 6.97 9.17
C GLN A 105 4.39 6.43 10.26
N ILE A 106 4.38 5.11 10.41
CA ILE A 106 5.26 4.40 11.34
C ILE A 106 6.29 3.64 10.52
N VAL A 107 7.57 3.87 10.77
CA VAL A 107 8.68 3.16 10.12
C VAL A 107 9.37 2.31 11.17
N CYS A 108 9.32 0.99 11.00
CA CYS A 108 10.07 0.05 11.83
C CYS A 108 11.42 -0.23 11.17
N LEU A 109 12.51 0.12 11.85
CA LEU A 109 13.86 -0.23 11.45
C LEU A 109 14.29 -1.49 12.21
N ILE A 110 14.44 -2.58 11.47
CA ILE A 110 15.02 -3.81 12.02
C ILE A 110 16.49 -3.84 11.60
N THR A 111 17.39 -3.60 12.53
CA THR A 111 18.81 -3.83 12.30
C THR A 111 19.13 -5.29 12.58
N ALA A 112 19.38 -6.06 11.54
CA ALA A 112 20.00 -7.37 11.70
C ALA A 112 21.46 -7.14 12.12
N ARG A 113 21.82 -7.48 13.37
CA ARG A 113 23.23 -7.64 13.71
C ARG A 113 23.76 -8.82 12.88
N PRO A 114 24.89 -8.66 12.17
CA PRO A 114 25.53 -9.81 11.57
C PRO A 114 25.85 -10.81 12.68
N PHE A 115 25.33 -12.01 12.53
CA PHE A 115 25.63 -13.11 13.43
C PHE A 115 27.11 -13.48 13.21
N GLY A 116 27.96 -13.23 14.22
CA GLY A 116 29.27 -13.85 14.32
C GLY A 116 30.38 -13.17 13.53
N SER A 117 31.04 -12.19 14.12
CA SER A 117 32.50 -12.19 14.08
C SER A 117 32.98 -12.59 15.48
N ASN A 118 33.14 -13.89 15.67
CA ASN A 118 34.09 -14.37 16.66
C ASN A 118 35.46 -13.91 16.17
N SER A 119 35.92 -12.79 16.68
CA SER A 119 37.32 -12.48 16.68
C SER A 119 37.94 -13.11 17.95
N ASP A 120 37.94 -14.43 17.95
CA ASP A 120 38.98 -15.15 18.68
C ASP A 120 40.19 -15.22 17.77
N SER A 121 41.03 -14.27 17.90
CA SER A 121 42.41 -14.33 17.43
C SER A 121 43.33 -13.95 18.55
N PHE A 122 44.11 -14.90 18.86
CA PHE A 122 45.32 -14.95 19.69
C PHE A 122 46.17 -13.70 19.66
#